data_9a4acded2275a2e3b67180205bcb8931
#
_entry.id   9a4acded2275a2e3b67180205bcb8931
#
_cell.length_a   1.000
_cell.length_b   1.000
_cell.length_c   1.000
_cell.angle_alpha   90.00
_cell.angle_beta   90.00
_cell.angle_gamma   90.00
#
_symmetry.space_group_name_H-M   'P 1'
#
loop_
_entity.id
_entity.type
_entity.pdbx_description
1 polymer ?
#
loop_
_entity_poly.entity_id
_entity_poly.type
_entity_poly.pdbx_seq_one_letter_code
_entity_poly.pdbx_strand_id
1 'polypeptide(L)' 'MAHSPIVYYVYEELKKHVGRENAISAAELCVIFGICERHLRQIVHTIRNSGELEKVIGSCNEGYFICTREEL' A
#
# COMPACT_ATOMS: atom_id res chain seq x y z
N MET A 1 -7.12 0.27 18.51
CA MET A 1 -8.17 0.58 17.61
C MET A 1 -8.04 -0.10 16.28
N ALA A 2 -9.06 -0.64 15.88
CA ALA A 2 -9.00 -1.52 14.73
C ALA A 2 -9.23 -0.76 13.43
N HIS A 3 -8.33 -0.95 12.51
CA HIS A 3 -8.60 -0.62 11.11
C HIS A 3 -9.45 -1.75 10.54
N SER A 4 -10.11 -1.50 9.43
CA SER A 4 -10.86 -2.59 8.80
C SER A 4 -9.88 -3.66 8.33
N PRO A 5 -10.30 -4.93 8.27
CA PRO A 5 -9.39 -6.00 7.86
C PRO A 5 -8.74 -5.79 6.51
N ILE A 6 -9.43 -5.14 5.58
CA ILE A 6 -8.88 -4.92 4.25
C ILE A 6 -7.63 -4.03 4.28
N VAL A 7 -7.54 -3.12 5.26
CA VAL A 7 -6.36 -2.29 5.40
C VAL A 7 -5.14 -3.15 5.64
N TYR A 8 -5.26 -4.14 6.51
CA TYR A 8 -4.15 -5.03 6.79
C TYR A 8 -3.82 -5.92 5.61
N TYR A 9 -4.82 -6.38 4.88
CA TYR A 9 -4.57 -7.21 3.71
C TYR A 9 -3.83 -6.45 2.63
N VAL A 10 -4.21 -5.20 2.39
CA VAL A 10 -3.52 -4.36 1.41
C VAL A 10 -2.09 -4.13 1.86
N TYR A 11 -1.88 -3.84 3.13
CA TYR A 11 -0.54 -3.63 3.66
C TYR A 11 0.32 -4.89 3.49
N GLU A 12 -0.25 -6.06 3.81
CA GLU A 12 0.48 -7.31 3.67
C GLU A 12 0.87 -7.57 2.21
N GLU A 13 -0.02 -7.24 1.29
CA GLU A 13 0.31 -7.39 -0.11
C GLU A 13 1.43 -6.43 -0.51
N LEU A 14 1.35 -5.20 -0.05
CA LEU A 14 2.37 -4.20 -0.37
C LEU A 14 3.74 -4.58 0.20
N LYS A 15 3.78 -5.29 1.31
CA LYS A 15 5.04 -5.71 1.90
C LYS A 15 5.83 -6.64 0.97
N LYS A 16 5.17 -7.25 0.00
CA LYS A 16 5.84 -8.07 -0.99
C LYS A 16 6.48 -7.24 -2.10
N HIS A 17 6.11 -5.98 -2.18
CA HIS A 17 6.57 -5.09 -3.24
C HIS A 17 7.49 -4.04 -2.65
N VAL A 18 8.68 -4.48 -2.26
CA VAL A 18 9.68 -3.63 -1.66
C VAL A 18 10.54 -3.01 -2.75
N GLY A 19 10.68 -1.70 -2.70
CA GLY A 19 11.47 -0.99 -3.68
C GLY A 19 10.65 -0.57 -4.89
N ARG A 20 11.07 0.54 -5.49
CA ARG A 20 10.33 1.13 -6.60
C ARG A 20 10.22 0.20 -7.80
N GLU A 21 11.24 -0.61 -8.03
CA GLU A 21 11.26 -1.53 -9.16
C GLU A 21 10.25 -2.66 -9.02
N ASN A 22 9.73 -2.87 -7.82
CA ASN A 22 8.75 -3.90 -7.54
C ASN A 22 7.36 -3.34 -7.30
N ALA A 23 7.13 -2.08 -7.68
CA ALA A 23 5.85 -1.43 -7.45
C ALA A 23 4.71 -2.20 -8.11
N ILE A 24 3.56 -2.22 -7.43
CA ILE A 24 2.36 -2.85 -7.95
C ILE A 24 1.37 -1.74 -8.31
N SER A 25 0.74 -1.87 -9.47
CA SER A 25 -0.17 -0.84 -9.93
C SER A 25 -1.44 -0.78 -9.08
N ALA A 26 -2.05 0.41 -9.03
CA ALA A 26 -3.31 0.56 -8.32
C ALA A 26 -4.38 -0.32 -8.94
N ALA A 27 -4.38 -0.44 -10.26
CA ALA A 27 -5.37 -1.28 -10.93
C ALA A 27 -5.25 -2.73 -10.51
N GLU A 28 -4.02 -3.23 -10.39
CA GLU A 28 -3.82 -4.60 -9.93
C GLU A 28 -4.31 -4.81 -8.51
N LEU A 29 -4.01 -3.85 -7.63
CA LEU A 29 -4.48 -3.95 -6.25
C LEU A 29 -6.01 -3.94 -6.19
N CYS A 30 -6.63 -3.12 -7.01
CA CYS A 30 -8.09 -3.07 -7.06
C CYS A 30 -8.68 -4.41 -7.51
N VAL A 31 -8.05 -5.04 -8.48
CA VAL A 31 -8.52 -6.34 -8.96
C VAL A 31 -8.33 -7.41 -7.89
N ILE A 32 -7.18 -7.42 -7.24
CA ILE A 32 -6.88 -8.42 -6.22
C ILE A 32 -7.88 -8.36 -5.07
N PHE A 33 -8.24 -7.16 -4.65
CA PHE A 33 -9.09 -6.99 -3.48
C PHE A 33 -10.54 -6.68 -3.81
N GLY A 34 -10.85 -6.52 -5.10
CA GLY A 34 -12.22 -6.24 -5.52
C GLY A 34 -12.74 -4.90 -5.06
N ILE A 35 -11.87 -3.88 -5.09
CA ILE A 35 -12.24 -2.54 -4.64
C ILE A 35 -11.96 -1.53 -5.77
N CYS A 36 -12.49 -0.33 -5.62
CA CYS A 36 -12.22 0.73 -6.58
C CYS A 36 -10.99 1.54 -6.17
N GLU A 37 -10.47 2.33 -7.10
CA GLU A 37 -9.27 3.13 -6.83
C GLU A 37 -9.49 4.14 -5.70
N ARG A 38 -10.70 4.68 -5.61
CA ARG A 38 -11.02 5.61 -4.54
C ARG A 38 -10.87 4.95 -3.18
N HIS A 39 -11.40 3.75 -3.06
CA HIS A 39 -11.28 2.98 -1.82
C HIS A 39 -9.82 2.66 -1.52
N LEU A 40 -9.09 2.28 -2.56
CA LEU A 40 -7.67 1.99 -2.40
C LEU A 40 -6.90 3.19 -1.88
N ARG A 41 -7.17 4.37 -2.42
CA ARG A 41 -6.50 5.58 -1.96
C ARG A 41 -6.78 5.86 -0.49
N GLN A 42 -8.01 5.62 -0.06
CA GLN A 42 -8.36 5.79 1.35
C GLN A 42 -7.60 4.81 2.22
N ILE A 43 -7.47 3.58 1.76
CA ILE A 43 -6.73 2.56 2.51
C ILE A 43 -5.26 2.96 2.63
N VAL A 44 -4.65 3.37 1.52
CA VAL A 44 -3.25 3.79 1.53
C VAL A 44 -3.06 4.98 2.46
N HIS A 45 -3.98 5.93 2.42
CA HIS A 45 -3.92 7.09 3.29
C HIS A 45 -3.98 6.68 4.76
N THR A 46 -4.87 5.74 5.08
CA THR A 46 -5.00 5.23 6.43
C THR A 46 -3.69 4.59 6.90
N ILE A 47 -3.08 3.79 6.03
CA ILE A 47 -1.82 3.13 6.37
C ILE A 47 -0.73 4.16 6.64
N ARG A 48 -0.63 5.18 5.77
CA ARG A 48 0.40 6.21 5.91
C ARG A 48 0.27 6.98 7.22
N ASN A 49 -0.94 7.16 7.69
CA ASN A 49 -1.19 7.95 8.89
C ASN A 49 -1.34 7.12 10.15
N SER A 50 -1.22 5.81 10.02
CA SER A 50 -1.53 4.93 11.13
C SER A 50 -0.50 5.02 12.26
N GLY A 51 0.76 5.23 11.94
CA GLY A 51 1.80 5.22 12.96
C GLY A 51 2.06 3.85 13.57
N GLU A 52 1.15 2.92 13.40
CA GLU A 52 1.31 1.56 13.91
C GLU A 52 2.11 0.69 12.96
N LEU A 53 2.11 1.05 11.68
CA LEU A 53 2.78 0.27 10.66
C LEU A 53 4.12 0.91 10.38
N GLU A 54 5.16 0.09 10.43
CA GLU A 54 6.53 0.57 10.36
C GLU A 54 6.98 0.97 8.96
N LYS A 55 6.35 0.41 7.95
CA LYS A 55 6.78 0.62 6.59
C LYS A 55 6.14 1.85 5.99
N VAL A 56 6.91 2.55 5.18
CA VAL A 56 6.43 3.73 4.46
C VAL A 56 6.02 3.30 3.06
N ILE A 57 4.83 3.71 2.65
CA ILE A 57 4.34 3.41 1.31
C ILE A 57 4.74 4.54 0.39
N GLY A 58 5.49 4.21 -0.65
CA GLY A 58 5.82 5.15 -1.70
C GLY A 58 4.85 5.00 -2.87
N SER A 59 4.81 5.99 -3.71
CA SER A 59 4.01 5.91 -4.93
C SER A 59 4.82 6.45 -6.10
N CYS A 60 4.60 5.86 -7.26
CA CYS A 60 5.27 6.28 -8.47
C CYS A 60 4.33 6.02 -9.65
N ASN A 61 4.81 6.29 -10.86
CA ASN A 61 3.98 6.11 -12.05
C ASN A 61 3.54 4.66 -12.23
N GLU A 62 4.31 3.72 -11.71
CA GLU A 62 3.97 2.30 -11.80
C GLU A 62 3.01 1.83 -10.71
N GLY A 63 2.83 2.62 -9.65
CA GLY A 63 1.92 2.24 -8.59
C GLY A 63 2.47 2.48 -7.20
N TYR A 64 2.21 1.55 -6.30
CA TYR A 64 2.62 1.65 -4.90
C TYR A 64 3.69 0.63 -4.58
N PHE A 65 4.52 0.96 -3.62
CA PHE A 65 5.59 0.06 -3.17
C PHE A 65 5.94 0.42 -1.72
N ILE A 66 6.69 -0.47 -1.09
CA ILE A 66 7.19 -0.22 0.27
C ILE A 66 8.58 0.36 0.15
N CYS A 67 8.79 1.51 0.77
CA CYS A 67 10.11 2.15 0.78
C CYS A 67 11.01 1.44 1.78
N THR A 68 12.26 1.22 1.38
CA THR A 68 13.27 0.72 2.29
C THR A 68 14.03 1.90 2.89
N ARG A 69 14.85 1.60 3.88
CA ARG A 69 15.69 2.63 4.47
C ARG A 69 16.60 3.30 3.47
N GLU A 70 17.10 2.52 2.54
CA GLU A 70 18.02 3.03 1.55
C GLU A 70 17.39 4.00 0.59
N GLU A 71 16.07 3.96 0.49
CA GLU A 71 15.34 4.81 -0.42
C GLU A 71 14.81 6.09 0.23
N LEU A 72 14.97 6.21 1.51
CA LEU A 72 14.50 7.39 2.24
C LEU A 72 15.54 8.54 2.27
#